data_e2217427074fe77f7854d59da806531c
#
_entry.id   e2217427074fe77f7854d59da806531c
#
_cell.length_a   1.000
_cell.length_b   1.000
_cell.length_c   1.000
_cell.angle_alpha   90.00
_cell.angle_beta   90.00
_cell.angle_gamma   90.00
#
_symmetry.space_group_name_H-M   'P 1'
#
loop_
_entity.id
_entity.type
_entity.pdbx_description
1 polymer ?
#
loop_
_entity_poly.entity_id
_entity_poly.type
_entity_poly.pdbx_seq_one_letter_code
_entity_poly.pdbx_strand_id
1 'polypeptide(L)'
;MIKAILMDFNGVIIDDEPIQHAAYKEIFGADGIDVTDEMYYSRLGMDDKTFVGSILVEAGKPAEMDRVLELTAAKTEHWRNIVSERMPIFEGVENFVRKCANELSLGIVSMAKREEIDFVLEKIGIADAFTVVVSADSVTKCKPDPQCYRQGFRDLDLARISQGHLPMVHEDCLVIEDSPPGVMAGRAADLPVLGVTNTVSADQLRAAGASAVAKNLNDWWPETMRRVFV
;
A
#
# COMPACT_ATOMS: atom_id res chain seq x y z
N MET A 1 -13.20 6.14 18.70
CA MET A 1 -13.92 6.64 17.47
C MET A 1 -12.89 6.95 16.42
N ILE A 2 -13.05 6.47 15.17
CA ILE A 2 -12.08 6.70 14.08
C ILE A 2 -11.88 8.21 13.83
N LYS A 3 -10.63 8.64 13.88
CA LYS A 3 -10.15 10.02 13.68
C LYS A 3 -9.17 10.13 12.52
N ALA A 4 -8.55 9.00 12.13
CA ALA A 4 -7.55 8.95 11.08
C ALA A 4 -7.61 7.66 10.28
N ILE A 5 -7.08 7.68 9.06
CA ILE A 5 -6.95 6.51 8.20
C ILE A 5 -5.52 6.46 7.64
N LEU A 6 -4.91 5.28 7.67
CA LEU A 6 -3.71 4.93 6.93
C LEU A 6 -4.08 3.98 5.80
N MET A 7 -3.93 4.42 4.57
CA MET A 7 -4.28 3.63 3.38
C MET A 7 -3.03 3.03 2.75
N ASP A 8 -3.09 1.77 2.37
CA ASP A 8 -2.14 1.28 1.38
C ASP A 8 -2.40 1.94 0.03
N PHE A 9 -1.47 1.80 -0.89
CA PHE A 9 -1.48 2.46 -2.19
C PHE A 9 -1.80 1.48 -3.32
N ASN A 10 -0.91 0.50 -3.60
CA ASN A 10 -1.17 -0.54 -4.61
C ASN A 10 -2.31 -1.45 -4.13
N GLY A 11 -3.22 -1.80 -5.01
CA GLY A 11 -4.39 -2.61 -4.64
C GLY A 11 -5.46 -1.89 -3.80
N VAL A 12 -5.22 -0.66 -3.32
CA VAL A 12 -6.20 0.14 -2.57
C VAL A 12 -6.58 1.42 -3.33
N ILE A 13 -5.61 2.19 -3.79
CA ILE A 13 -5.83 3.41 -4.58
C ILE A 13 -5.72 3.12 -6.07
N ILE A 14 -4.66 2.44 -6.47
CA ILE A 14 -4.36 2.09 -7.86
C ILE A 14 -4.49 0.57 -8.07
N ASP A 15 -5.15 0.17 -9.16
CA ASP A 15 -5.33 -1.22 -9.61
C ASP A 15 -4.17 -1.59 -10.54
N ASP A 16 -2.97 -1.64 -10.02
CA ASP A 16 -1.75 -1.83 -10.82
C ASP A 16 -1.03 -3.16 -10.58
N GLU A 17 -1.53 -4.04 -9.73
CA GLU A 17 -0.93 -5.36 -9.49
C GLU A 17 -0.66 -6.15 -10.78
N PRO A 18 -1.59 -6.21 -11.76
CA PRO A 18 -1.30 -6.88 -13.03
C PRO A 18 -0.20 -6.17 -13.84
N ILE A 19 -0.09 -4.84 -13.73
CA ILE A 19 0.94 -4.04 -14.42
C ILE A 19 2.29 -4.27 -13.77
N GLN A 20 2.37 -4.28 -12.45
CA GLN A 20 3.56 -4.59 -11.67
C GLN A 20 4.10 -5.97 -12.05
N HIS A 21 3.22 -6.99 -12.05
CA HIS A 21 3.60 -8.35 -12.42
C HIS A 21 4.11 -8.44 -13.87
N ALA A 22 3.41 -7.80 -14.82
CA ALA A 22 3.84 -7.76 -16.22
C ALA A 22 5.21 -7.08 -16.38
N ALA A 23 5.46 -5.97 -15.66
CA ALA A 23 6.74 -5.28 -15.67
C ALA A 23 7.87 -6.18 -15.15
N TYR A 24 7.64 -6.94 -14.07
CA TYR A 24 8.62 -7.90 -13.59
C TYR A 24 8.87 -9.04 -14.58
N LYS A 25 7.82 -9.59 -15.21
CA LYS A 25 7.97 -10.62 -16.26
C LYS A 25 8.86 -10.13 -17.41
N GLU A 26 8.68 -8.89 -17.83
CA GLU A 26 9.46 -8.31 -18.92
C GLU A 26 10.93 -8.14 -18.55
N ILE A 27 11.24 -7.47 -17.42
CA ILE A 27 12.62 -7.21 -17.02
C ILE A 27 13.40 -8.49 -16.72
N PHE A 28 12.75 -9.49 -16.10
CA PHE A 28 13.39 -10.75 -15.80
C PHE A 28 13.47 -11.71 -17.00
N GLY A 29 12.53 -11.58 -17.94
CA GLY A 29 12.52 -12.34 -19.19
C GLY A 29 13.79 -12.15 -20.02
N ALA A 30 14.36 -10.92 -20.00
CA ALA A 30 15.66 -10.63 -20.63
C ALA A 30 16.82 -11.45 -20.01
N ASP A 31 16.73 -11.83 -18.76
CA ASP A 31 17.67 -12.68 -18.02
C ASP A 31 17.31 -14.18 -18.10
N GLY A 32 16.26 -14.55 -18.85
CA GLY A 32 15.78 -15.91 -18.96
C GLY A 32 15.08 -16.45 -17.70
N ILE A 33 14.59 -15.55 -16.84
CA ILE A 33 13.84 -15.89 -15.62
C ILE A 33 12.34 -15.68 -15.90
N ASP A 34 11.53 -16.71 -15.73
CA ASP A 34 10.07 -16.62 -15.80
C ASP A 34 9.49 -16.35 -14.41
N VAL A 35 8.98 -15.15 -14.19
CA VAL A 35 8.31 -14.77 -12.94
C VAL A 35 6.87 -15.26 -12.99
N THR A 36 6.60 -16.42 -12.39
CA THR A 36 5.26 -17.01 -12.34
C THR A 36 4.31 -16.23 -11.43
N ASP A 37 3.00 -16.47 -11.58
CA ASP A 37 1.99 -15.91 -10.69
C ASP A 37 2.25 -16.29 -9.23
N GLU A 38 2.63 -17.56 -8.96
CA GLU A 38 2.97 -18.02 -7.61
C GLU A 38 4.16 -17.24 -7.02
N MET A 39 5.22 -17.06 -7.81
CA MET A 39 6.40 -16.28 -7.38
C MET A 39 6.02 -14.84 -7.05
N TYR A 40 5.15 -14.23 -7.84
CA TYR A 40 4.71 -12.85 -7.63
C TYR A 40 3.81 -12.72 -6.40
N TYR A 41 2.68 -13.43 -6.37
CA TYR A 41 1.69 -13.29 -5.30
C TYR A 41 2.16 -13.80 -3.94
N SER A 42 3.14 -14.72 -3.89
CA SER A 42 3.77 -15.12 -2.62
C SER A 42 4.66 -14.04 -1.99
N ARG A 43 4.96 -12.97 -2.73
CA ARG A 43 5.85 -11.87 -2.33
C ARG A 43 5.14 -10.53 -2.16
N LEU A 44 3.81 -10.51 -2.14
CA LEU A 44 3.05 -9.30 -1.82
C LEU A 44 3.57 -8.66 -0.53
N GLY A 45 3.60 -7.34 -0.49
CA GLY A 45 4.08 -6.58 0.66
C GLY A 45 5.59 -6.36 0.72
N MET A 46 6.37 -6.90 -0.23
CA MET A 46 7.79 -6.56 -0.40
C MET A 46 7.93 -5.24 -1.17
N ASP A 47 9.01 -4.50 -0.89
CA ASP A 47 9.46 -3.44 -1.79
C ASP A 47 10.17 -4.02 -3.03
N ASP A 48 10.33 -3.21 -4.07
CA ASP A 48 10.95 -3.63 -5.33
C ASP A 48 12.35 -4.25 -5.16
N LYS A 49 13.20 -3.68 -4.30
CA LYS A 49 14.58 -4.17 -4.11
C LYS A 49 14.58 -5.55 -3.47
N THR A 50 13.75 -5.72 -2.46
CA THR A 50 13.58 -7.01 -1.77
C THR A 50 13.00 -8.05 -2.72
N PHE A 51 11.98 -7.68 -3.51
CA PHE A 51 11.38 -8.56 -4.52
C PHE A 51 12.42 -9.00 -5.56
N VAL A 52 13.08 -8.03 -6.21
CA VAL A 52 14.10 -8.30 -7.25
C VAL A 52 15.23 -9.17 -6.71
N GLY A 53 15.78 -8.82 -5.53
CA GLY A 53 16.83 -9.61 -4.89
C GLY A 53 16.39 -11.05 -4.64
N SER A 54 15.15 -11.27 -4.16
CA SER A 54 14.62 -12.59 -3.87
C SER A 54 14.45 -13.46 -5.13
N ILE A 55 14.00 -12.86 -6.23
CA ILE A 55 13.85 -13.56 -7.53
C ILE A 55 15.22 -13.96 -8.09
N LEU A 56 16.22 -13.08 -8.03
CA LEU A 56 17.58 -13.41 -8.47
C LEU A 56 18.17 -14.58 -7.68
N VAL A 57 18.01 -14.56 -6.34
CA VAL A 57 18.50 -15.64 -5.47
C VAL A 57 17.80 -16.96 -5.80
N GLU A 58 16.48 -16.97 -5.97
CA GLU A 58 15.70 -18.18 -6.32
C GLU A 58 16.11 -18.74 -7.68
N ALA A 59 16.42 -17.85 -8.64
CA ALA A 59 16.94 -18.25 -9.97
C ALA A 59 18.41 -18.67 -9.95
N GLY A 60 19.08 -18.70 -8.79
CA GLY A 60 20.50 -19.05 -8.67
C GLY A 60 21.44 -18.00 -9.27
N LYS A 61 20.98 -16.75 -9.41
CA LYS A 61 21.77 -15.63 -9.94
C LYS A 61 22.31 -14.75 -8.83
N PRO A 62 23.46 -14.06 -9.05
CA PRO A 62 23.97 -13.09 -8.09
C PRO A 62 22.97 -11.94 -7.87
N ALA A 63 22.65 -11.66 -6.60
CA ALA A 63 21.79 -10.54 -6.21
C ALA A 63 22.66 -9.35 -5.72
N GLU A 64 23.64 -8.95 -6.52
CA GLU A 64 24.48 -7.79 -6.24
C GLU A 64 23.63 -6.51 -6.28
N MET A 65 23.92 -5.59 -5.37
CA MET A 65 23.09 -4.38 -5.18
C MET A 65 22.97 -3.55 -6.47
N ASP A 66 24.04 -3.43 -7.24
CA ASP A 66 24.02 -2.66 -8.50
C ASP A 66 23.05 -3.29 -9.52
N ARG A 67 23.02 -4.63 -9.62
CA ARG A 67 22.07 -5.32 -10.50
C ARG A 67 20.63 -5.21 -10.00
N VAL A 68 20.43 -5.30 -8.68
CA VAL A 68 19.10 -5.11 -8.07
C VAL A 68 18.58 -3.70 -8.36
N LEU A 69 19.41 -2.68 -8.23
CA LEU A 69 19.03 -1.29 -8.51
C LEU A 69 18.72 -1.06 -10.00
N GLU A 70 19.52 -1.64 -10.89
CA GLU A 70 19.31 -1.57 -12.34
C GLU A 70 17.95 -2.16 -12.73
N LEU A 71 17.65 -3.38 -12.29
CA LEU A 71 16.37 -4.05 -12.59
C LEU A 71 15.18 -3.31 -11.97
N THR A 72 15.34 -2.81 -10.74
CA THR A 72 14.31 -2.01 -10.08
C THR A 72 14.03 -0.72 -10.84
N ALA A 73 15.04 -0.05 -11.37
CA ALA A 73 14.89 1.16 -12.18
C ALA A 73 14.17 0.86 -13.50
N ALA A 74 14.56 -0.22 -14.18
CA ALA A 74 13.92 -0.64 -15.43
C ALA A 74 12.42 -0.99 -15.22
N LYS A 75 12.08 -1.69 -14.10
CA LYS A 75 10.70 -1.98 -13.73
C LYS A 75 9.90 -0.69 -13.52
N THR A 76 10.45 0.27 -12.76
CA THR A 76 9.79 1.55 -12.49
C THR A 76 9.51 2.33 -13.78
N GLU A 77 10.47 2.35 -14.72
CA GLU A 77 10.29 3.00 -16.02
C GLU A 77 9.18 2.33 -16.83
N HIS A 78 9.19 1.00 -16.91
CA HIS A 78 8.16 0.24 -17.62
C HIS A 78 6.76 0.47 -17.04
N TRP A 79 6.62 0.36 -15.71
CA TRP A 79 5.37 0.64 -14.99
C TRP A 79 4.89 2.08 -15.27
N ARG A 80 5.78 3.07 -15.15
CA ARG A 80 5.45 4.49 -15.35
C ARG A 80 4.93 4.76 -16.77
N ASN A 81 5.49 4.14 -17.79
CA ASN A 81 5.05 4.28 -19.16
C ASN A 81 3.59 3.81 -19.32
N ILE A 82 3.27 2.61 -18.80
CA ILE A 82 1.91 2.06 -18.88
C ILE A 82 0.91 2.91 -18.09
N VAL A 83 1.24 3.23 -16.84
CA VAL A 83 0.35 4.00 -15.95
C VAL A 83 0.14 5.44 -16.46
N SER A 84 1.13 6.02 -17.15
CA SER A 84 0.99 7.36 -17.77
C SER A 84 -0.01 7.39 -18.91
N GLU A 85 -0.11 6.31 -19.67
CA GLU A 85 -1.06 6.18 -20.78
C GLU A 85 -2.48 5.92 -20.29
N ARG A 86 -2.61 5.06 -19.26
CA ARG A 86 -3.88 4.69 -18.66
C ARG A 86 -3.72 4.51 -17.17
N MET A 87 -4.21 5.49 -16.40
CA MET A 87 -4.19 5.46 -14.93
C MET A 87 -5.26 4.49 -14.38
N PRO A 88 -4.90 3.33 -13.85
CA PRO A 88 -5.86 2.34 -13.40
C PRO A 88 -6.27 2.59 -11.95
N ILE A 89 -7.11 3.59 -11.71
CA ILE A 89 -7.62 3.93 -10.36
C ILE A 89 -8.88 3.12 -10.08
N PHE A 90 -8.97 2.58 -8.87
CA PHE A 90 -10.20 1.91 -8.42
C PHE A 90 -11.39 2.88 -8.43
N GLU A 91 -12.52 2.38 -8.92
CA GLU A 91 -13.74 3.17 -9.00
C GLU A 91 -14.17 3.68 -7.61
N GLY A 92 -14.45 4.98 -7.52
CA GLY A 92 -14.93 5.62 -6.29
C GLY A 92 -13.86 6.02 -5.28
N VAL A 93 -12.59 5.64 -5.47
CA VAL A 93 -11.50 5.93 -4.52
C VAL A 93 -11.27 7.42 -4.34
N GLU A 94 -11.30 8.20 -5.42
CA GLU A 94 -11.15 9.67 -5.33
C GLU A 94 -12.27 10.30 -4.47
N ASN A 95 -13.50 9.87 -4.69
CA ASN A 95 -14.66 10.35 -3.92
C ASN A 95 -14.58 9.91 -2.45
N PHE A 96 -14.15 8.68 -2.19
CA PHE A 96 -13.88 8.19 -0.84
C PHE A 96 -12.84 9.06 -0.12
N VAL A 97 -11.67 9.27 -0.75
CA VAL A 97 -10.58 10.06 -0.18
C VAL A 97 -11.03 11.49 0.12
N ARG A 98 -11.67 12.17 -0.83
CA ARG A 98 -12.15 13.55 -0.64
C ARG A 98 -13.18 13.66 0.49
N LYS A 99 -14.10 12.71 0.60
CA LYS A 99 -15.09 12.69 1.68
C LYS A 99 -14.45 12.41 3.04
N CYS A 100 -13.52 11.46 3.11
CA CYS A 100 -12.83 11.16 4.35
C CYS A 100 -11.94 12.34 4.80
N ALA A 101 -11.25 13.02 3.89
CA ALA A 101 -10.38 14.15 4.20
C ALA A 101 -11.12 15.36 4.83
N ASN A 102 -12.44 15.48 4.62
CA ASN A 102 -13.24 16.53 5.26
C ASN A 102 -13.41 16.32 6.79
N GLU A 103 -13.27 15.08 7.28
CA GLU A 103 -13.57 14.73 8.67
C GLU A 103 -12.44 13.99 9.40
N LEU A 104 -11.52 13.40 8.65
CA LEU A 104 -10.47 12.51 9.14
C LEU A 104 -9.11 12.94 8.61
N SER A 105 -8.07 12.68 9.37
CA SER A 105 -6.69 12.83 8.87
C SER A 105 -6.31 11.59 8.07
N LEU A 106 -5.73 11.79 6.88
CA LEU A 106 -5.36 10.70 6.00
C LEU A 106 -3.84 10.58 5.84
N GLY A 107 -3.35 9.36 5.76
CA GLY A 107 -1.98 9.05 5.39
C GLY A 107 -1.91 7.85 4.44
N ILE A 108 -0.83 7.79 3.67
CA ILE A 108 -0.46 6.64 2.83
C ILE A 108 0.64 5.85 3.55
N VAL A 109 0.55 4.52 3.50
CA VAL A 109 1.59 3.59 3.99
C VAL A 109 1.77 2.46 2.98
N SER A 110 2.81 2.54 2.16
CA SER A 110 3.05 1.60 1.05
C SER A 110 4.49 1.15 0.96
N MET A 111 4.70 0.00 0.29
CA MET A 111 6.03 -0.48 -0.12
C MET A 111 6.40 -0.02 -1.54
N ALA A 112 5.58 0.82 -2.17
CA ALA A 112 5.94 1.54 -3.38
C ALA A 112 6.97 2.65 -3.08
N LYS A 113 7.71 3.09 -4.11
CA LYS A 113 8.61 4.23 -4.00
C LYS A 113 7.81 5.52 -3.83
N ARG A 114 8.41 6.49 -3.14
CA ARG A 114 7.81 7.80 -2.92
C ARG A 114 7.43 8.48 -4.24
N GLU A 115 8.28 8.42 -5.23
CA GLU A 115 8.04 9.03 -6.55
C GLU A 115 6.88 8.40 -7.33
N GLU A 116 6.61 7.09 -7.15
CA GLU A 116 5.47 6.40 -7.77
C GLU A 116 4.15 6.86 -7.12
N ILE A 117 4.14 6.94 -5.78
CA ILE A 117 2.99 7.42 -5.01
C ILE A 117 2.65 8.86 -5.38
N ASP A 118 3.63 9.76 -5.30
CA ASP A 118 3.44 11.18 -5.59
C ASP A 118 2.93 11.39 -7.02
N PHE A 119 3.52 10.69 -8.02
CA PHE A 119 3.11 10.76 -9.41
C PHE A 119 1.61 10.44 -9.60
N VAL A 120 1.13 9.37 -8.98
CA VAL A 120 -0.28 8.98 -9.12
C VAL A 120 -1.19 9.96 -8.38
N LEU A 121 -0.90 10.27 -7.11
CA LEU A 121 -1.75 11.16 -6.29
C LEU A 121 -1.87 12.56 -6.90
N GLU A 122 -0.78 13.10 -7.46
CA GLU A 122 -0.78 14.38 -8.17
C GLU A 122 -1.61 14.31 -9.45
N LYS A 123 -1.43 13.25 -10.25
CA LYS A 123 -2.11 13.07 -11.52
C LYS A 123 -3.63 12.98 -11.37
N ILE A 124 -4.12 12.34 -10.29
CA ILE A 124 -5.54 12.23 -9.99
C ILE A 124 -6.05 13.37 -9.08
N GLY A 125 -5.16 14.27 -8.67
CA GLY A 125 -5.52 15.49 -7.94
C GLY A 125 -6.01 15.26 -6.51
N ILE A 126 -5.49 14.24 -5.79
CA ILE A 126 -5.83 13.97 -4.37
C ILE A 126 -4.62 14.03 -3.44
N ALA A 127 -3.47 14.48 -3.92
CA ALA A 127 -2.23 14.53 -3.10
C ALA A 127 -2.40 15.38 -1.84
N ASP A 128 -3.15 16.47 -1.92
CA ASP A 128 -3.43 17.42 -0.83
C ASP A 128 -4.32 16.83 0.28
N ALA A 129 -5.00 15.70 0.04
CA ALA A 129 -5.80 15.01 1.04
C ALA A 129 -4.95 14.24 2.06
N PHE A 130 -3.68 13.94 1.75
CA PHE A 130 -2.83 13.11 2.60
C PHE A 130 -1.82 13.96 3.36
N THR A 131 -1.88 13.90 4.69
CA THR A 131 -0.96 14.62 5.58
C THR A 131 0.40 13.92 5.70
N VAL A 132 0.41 12.59 5.58
CA VAL A 132 1.59 11.74 5.76
C VAL A 132 1.68 10.73 4.62
N VAL A 133 2.90 10.52 4.12
CA VAL A 133 3.21 9.45 3.16
C VAL A 133 4.44 8.70 3.67
N VAL A 134 4.23 7.45 4.07
CA VAL A 134 5.29 6.48 4.38
C VAL A 134 5.45 5.55 3.17
N SER A 135 6.61 5.59 2.54
CA SER A 135 6.97 4.80 1.36
C SER A 135 8.05 3.77 1.69
N ALA A 136 8.41 2.92 0.73
CA ALA A 136 9.56 2.02 0.83
C ALA A 136 10.84 2.74 1.22
N ASP A 137 11.01 4.00 0.79
CA ASP A 137 12.19 4.80 1.09
C ASP A 137 12.28 5.26 2.56
N SER A 138 11.16 5.15 3.29
CA SER A 138 11.03 5.63 4.68
C SER A 138 11.30 4.54 5.73
N VAL A 139 11.35 3.27 5.32
CA VAL A 139 11.43 2.12 6.22
C VAL A 139 12.55 1.16 5.81
N THR A 140 12.92 0.26 6.71
CA THR A 140 13.96 -0.75 6.48
C THR A 140 13.42 -2.16 6.44
N LYS A 141 12.15 -2.34 6.78
CA LYS A 141 11.48 -3.64 6.81
C LYS A 141 10.16 -3.58 6.07
N CYS A 142 9.96 -4.55 5.19
CA CYS A 142 8.72 -4.70 4.44
C CYS A 142 7.59 -5.28 5.30
N LYS A 143 6.35 -5.12 4.85
CA LYS A 143 5.21 -5.87 5.35
C LYS A 143 5.51 -7.38 5.26
N PRO A 144 5.21 -8.20 6.27
CA PRO A 144 4.29 -7.97 7.39
C PRO A 144 4.91 -7.33 8.65
N ASP A 145 6.16 -6.83 8.62
CA ASP A 145 6.70 -6.10 9.78
C ASP A 145 5.87 -4.82 10.01
N PRO A 146 5.51 -4.50 11.27
CA PRO A 146 4.66 -3.35 11.59
C PRO A 146 5.35 -1.99 11.45
N GLN A 147 6.63 -1.92 11.11
CA GLN A 147 7.41 -0.69 11.11
C GLN A 147 6.73 0.44 10.36
N CYS A 148 6.24 0.17 9.14
CA CYS A 148 5.62 1.18 8.28
C CYS A 148 4.35 1.76 8.90
N TYR A 149 3.46 0.94 9.45
CA TYR A 149 2.22 1.39 10.08
C TYR A 149 2.45 2.08 11.42
N ARG A 150 3.41 1.63 12.23
CA ARG A 150 3.83 2.32 13.46
C ARG A 150 4.39 3.71 13.16
N GLN A 151 5.19 3.82 12.11
CA GLN A 151 5.69 5.12 11.66
C GLN A 151 4.55 6.00 11.17
N GLY A 152 3.68 5.49 10.29
CA GLY A 152 2.54 6.24 9.77
C GLY A 152 1.61 6.74 10.87
N PHE A 153 1.29 5.89 11.85
CA PHE A 153 0.47 6.29 13.00
C PHE A 153 1.13 7.41 13.81
N ARG A 154 2.41 7.24 14.16
CA ARG A 154 3.16 8.25 14.92
C ARG A 154 3.22 9.60 14.19
N ASP A 155 3.57 9.57 12.91
CA ASP A 155 3.77 10.77 12.11
C ASP A 155 2.42 11.50 11.89
N LEU A 156 1.33 10.73 11.70
CA LEU A 156 -0.01 11.28 11.56
C LEU A 156 -0.54 11.86 12.89
N ASP A 157 -0.28 11.19 14.02
CA ASP A 157 -0.65 11.70 15.35
C ASP A 157 0.10 13.00 15.68
N LEU A 158 1.40 13.06 15.41
CA LEU A 158 2.20 14.30 15.58
C LEU A 158 1.70 15.44 14.71
N ALA A 159 1.33 15.18 13.46
CA ALA A 159 0.74 16.18 12.57
C ALA A 159 -0.58 16.72 13.13
N ARG A 160 -1.46 15.85 13.66
CA ARG A 160 -2.71 16.24 14.31
C ARG A 160 -2.50 17.06 15.57
N ILE A 161 -1.55 16.66 16.41
CA ILE A 161 -1.20 17.41 17.64
C ILE A 161 -0.70 18.82 17.27
N SER A 162 0.11 18.96 16.22
CA SER A 162 0.58 20.27 15.75
C SER A 162 -0.55 21.19 15.27
N GLN A 163 -1.70 20.61 14.88
CA GLN A 163 -2.93 21.30 14.50
C GLN A 163 -3.88 21.55 15.68
N GLY A 164 -3.46 21.21 16.91
CA GLY A 164 -4.24 21.44 18.13
C GLY A 164 -5.21 20.32 18.51
N HIS A 165 -5.14 19.16 17.86
CA HIS A 165 -5.94 17.99 18.25
C HIS A 165 -5.32 17.27 19.45
N LEU A 166 -6.14 16.54 20.20
CA LEU A 166 -5.67 15.62 21.24
C LEU A 166 -4.98 14.39 20.61
N PRO A 167 -3.99 13.79 21.32
CA PRO A 167 -3.37 12.54 20.90
C PRO A 167 -4.39 11.45 20.60
N MET A 168 -4.05 10.60 19.63
CA MET A 168 -4.86 9.43 19.28
C MET A 168 -4.43 8.20 20.11
N VAL A 169 -5.38 7.30 20.34
CA VAL A 169 -5.10 5.90 20.70
C VAL A 169 -5.13 5.05 19.42
N HIS A 170 -4.58 3.85 19.46
CA HIS A 170 -4.46 3.00 18.26
C HIS A 170 -5.82 2.71 17.61
N GLU A 171 -6.87 2.54 18.42
CA GLU A 171 -8.23 2.31 17.96
C GLU A 171 -8.86 3.51 17.23
N ASP A 172 -8.25 4.69 17.32
CA ASP A 172 -8.69 5.89 16.60
C ASP A 172 -8.18 5.94 15.15
N CYS A 173 -7.23 5.07 14.76
CA CYS A 173 -6.61 5.06 13.45
C CYS A 173 -6.88 3.75 12.71
N LEU A 174 -7.62 3.82 11.61
CA LEU A 174 -7.99 2.68 10.78
C LEU A 174 -6.96 2.47 9.67
N VAL A 175 -6.52 1.23 9.48
CA VAL A 175 -5.75 0.80 8.29
C VAL A 175 -6.70 0.30 7.21
N ILE A 176 -6.46 0.66 5.94
CA ILE A 176 -7.14 0.09 4.78
C ILE A 176 -6.11 -0.65 3.93
N GLU A 177 -6.35 -1.93 3.66
CA GLU A 177 -5.42 -2.88 3.05
C GLU A 177 -6.12 -3.91 2.17
N ASP A 178 -5.40 -4.43 1.16
CA ASP A 178 -5.90 -5.42 0.21
C ASP A 178 -5.14 -6.76 0.25
N SER A 179 -4.02 -6.81 0.99
CA SER A 179 -3.08 -7.93 1.02
C SER A 179 -2.93 -8.56 2.42
N PRO A 180 -2.72 -9.90 2.53
CA PRO A 180 -2.47 -10.54 3.80
C PRO A 180 -1.27 -9.97 4.56
N PRO A 181 -0.07 -9.75 3.96
CA PRO A 181 1.05 -9.17 4.69
C PRO A 181 0.77 -7.76 5.19
N GLY A 182 0.03 -6.95 4.45
CA GLY A 182 -0.35 -5.62 4.88
C GLY A 182 -1.34 -5.63 6.04
N VAL A 183 -2.36 -6.51 5.98
CA VAL A 183 -3.28 -6.73 7.12
C VAL A 183 -2.51 -7.17 8.36
N MET A 184 -1.58 -8.12 8.23
CA MET A 184 -0.74 -8.58 9.36
C MET A 184 0.12 -7.45 9.92
N ALA A 185 0.71 -6.60 9.07
CA ALA A 185 1.50 -5.44 9.49
C ALA A 185 0.66 -4.42 10.28
N GLY A 186 -0.55 -4.09 9.80
CA GLY A 186 -1.48 -3.20 10.50
C GLY A 186 -1.91 -3.76 11.85
N ARG A 187 -2.24 -5.06 11.90
CA ARG A 187 -2.59 -5.75 13.16
C ARG A 187 -1.43 -5.83 14.14
N ALA A 188 -0.20 -6.09 13.66
CA ALA A 188 1.00 -6.11 14.49
C ALA A 188 1.42 -4.70 14.97
N ALA A 189 0.88 -3.64 14.36
CA ALA A 189 0.98 -2.27 14.84
C ALA A 189 -0.14 -1.88 15.82
N ASP A 190 -0.97 -2.85 16.25
CA ASP A 190 -2.12 -2.69 17.14
C ASP A 190 -3.26 -1.82 16.56
N LEU A 191 -3.32 -1.68 15.24
CA LEU A 191 -4.33 -0.89 14.54
C LEU A 191 -5.49 -1.78 14.05
N PRO A 192 -6.75 -1.30 14.06
CA PRO A 192 -7.84 -1.96 13.37
C PRO A 192 -7.61 -1.91 11.85
N VAL A 193 -7.99 -2.98 11.14
CA VAL A 193 -7.79 -3.10 9.69
C VAL A 193 -9.08 -3.40 8.97
N LEU A 194 -9.43 -2.57 7.98
CA LEU A 194 -10.42 -2.85 6.96
C LEU A 194 -9.73 -3.46 5.74
N GLY A 195 -10.01 -4.73 5.46
CA GLY A 195 -9.54 -5.38 4.23
C GLY A 195 -10.44 -5.04 3.04
N VAL A 196 -9.88 -4.77 1.86
CA VAL A 196 -10.62 -4.62 0.59
C VAL A 196 -10.26 -5.77 -0.36
N THR A 197 -11.26 -6.42 -0.98
CA THR A 197 -11.04 -7.63 -1.79
C THR A 197 -10.64 -7.31 -3.23
N ASN A 198 -9.70 -6.39 -3.39
CA ASN A 198 -9.21 -5.99 -4.70
C ASN A 198 -8.17 -6.99 -5.25
N THR A 199 -7.24 -7.46 -4.41
CA THR A 199 -6.13 -8.33 -4.79
C THR A 199 -6.34 -9.78 -4.37
N VAL A 200 -6.89 -10.01 -3.17
CA VAL A 200 -7.12 -11.36 -2.64
C VAL A 200 -8.54 -11.54 -2.12
N SER A 201 -8.91 -12.79 -1.81
CA SER A 201 -10.25 -13.12 -1.32
C SER A 201 -10.51 -12.61 0.09
N ALA A 202 -11.80 -12.43 0.43
CA ALA A 202 -12.23 -12.04 1.77
C ALA A 202 -11.75 -13.01 2.86
N ASP A 203 -11.68 -14.30 2.56
CA ASP A 203 -11.26 -15.31 3.52
C ASP A 203 -9.75 -15.22 3.82
N GLN A 204 -8.93 -14.89 2.83
CA GLN A 204 -7.50 -14.62 3.03
C GLN A 204 -7.27 -13.38 3.91
N LEU A 205 -8.01 -12.29 3.67
CA LEU A 205 -7.91 -11.08 4.50
C LEU A 205 -8.38 -11.33 5.94
N ARG A 206 -9.48 -12.07 6.14
CA ARG A 206 -9.94 -12.47 7.49
C ARG A 206 -8.93 -13.37 8.19
N ALA A 207 -8.36 -14.34 7.48
CA ALA A 207 -7.33 -15.22 8.03
C ALA A 207 -6.07 -14.45 8.45
N ALA A 208 -5.73 -13.37 7.75
CA ALA A 208 -4.64 -12.46 8.11
C ALA A 208 -4.98 -11.53 9.30
N GLY A 209 -6.23 -11.48 9.75
CA GLY A 209 -6.66 -10.72 10.92
C GLY A 209 -7.40 -9.41 10.63
N ALA A 210 -7.92 -9.21 9.41
CA ALA A 210 -8.73 -8.04 9.10
C ALA A 210 -9.94 -7.95 10.05
N SER A 211 -10.15 -6.79 10.65
CA SER A 211 -11.24 -6.52 11.59
C SER A 211 -12.60 -6.47 10.90
N ALA A 212 -12.61 -6.03 9.64
CA ALA A 212 -13.74 -6.07 8.72
C ALA A 212 -13.22 -6.25 7.30
N VAL A 213 -14.08 -6.70 6.38
CA VAL A 213 -13.74 -6.86 4.97
C VAL A 213 -14.83 -6.25 4.10
N ALA A 214 -14.42 -5.45 3.13
CA ALA A 214 -15.25 -4.78 2.14
C ALA A 214 -14.95 -5.29 0.73
N LYS A 215 -15.95 -5.25 -0.15
CA LYS A 215 -15.74 -5.52 -1.58
C LYS A 215 -15.05 -4.33 -2.28
N ASN A 216 -15.39 -3.12 -1.87
CA ASN A 216 -14.83 -1.86 -2.35
C ASN A 216 -15.08 -0.78 -1.27
N LEU A 217 -14.63 0.45 -1.51
CA LEU A 217 -14.77 1.57 -0.58
C LEU A 217 -16.03 2.43 -0.81
N ASN A 218 -16.88 2.11 -1.78
CA ASN A 218 -18.01 2.97 -2.19
C ASN A 218 -19.02 3.23 -1.07
N ASP A 219 -19.24 2.25 -0.19
CA ASP A 219 -20.21 2.33 0.92
C ASP A 219 -19.55 2.61 2.28
N TRP A 220 -18.25 2.91 2.30
CA TRP A 220 -17.47 3.15 3.51
C TRP A 220 -17.26 4.65 3.73
N TRP A 221 -18.18 5.25 4.47
CA TRP A 221 -18.12 6.65 4.90
C TRP A 221 -17.57 6.76 6.33
N PRO A 222 -17.13 7.94 6.79
CA PRO A 222 -16.69 8.14 8.17
C PRO A 222 -17.67 7.60 9.21
N GLU A 223 -18.98 7.79 8.99
CA GLU A 223 -20.03 7.27 9.90
C GLU A 223 -20.13 5.74 9.87
N THR A 224 -20.02 5.10 8.71
CA THR A 224 -20.00 3.64 8.58
C THR A 224 -18.80 3.06 9.32
N MET A 225 -17.61 3.63 9.11
CA MET A 225 -16.40 3.22 9.81
C MET A 225 -16.52 3.37 11.32
N ARG A 226 -17.06 4.49 11.80
CA ARG A 226 -17.29 4.72 13.23
C ARG A 226 -18.32 3.77 13.87
N ARG A 227 -19.18 3.14 13.09
CA ARG A 227 -20.14 2.12 13.59
C ARG A 227 -19.51 0.72 13.65
N VAL A 228 -18.62 0.42 12.71
CA VAL A 228 -18.01 -0.91 12.59
C VAL A 228 -16.79 -1.03 13.51
N PHE A 229 -16.01 0.05 13.63
CA PHE A 229 -14.78 0.10 14.45
C PHE A 229 -15.03 0.95 15.71
N VAL A 230 -15.70 0.34 16.67
CA VAL A 230 -16.01 0.94 17.98
C VAL A 230 -14.95 0.59 19.01
#